data_5743acb31119311d84ff0c17bc281fa0
#
_entry.id   5743acb31119311d84ff0c17bc281fa0
#
_cell.length_a   1.000
_cell.length_b   1.000
_cell.length_c   1.000
_cell.angle_alpha   90.00
_cell.angle_beta   90.00
_cell.angle_gamma   90.00
#
_symmetry.space_group_name_H-M   'P 1'
#
loop_
_entity.id
_entity.type
_entity.pdbx_description
1 polymer ?
#
loop_
_entity_poly.entity_id
_entity_poly.type
_entity_poly.pdbx_seq_one_letter_code
_entity_poly.pdbx_strand_id
1 'polypeptide(L)'
;MLFRSGGQRQRIGIARALAVDPKFIVCDEPVSALDVSIQAQVVNMFEDLQKERGLSYLFIAHDLLVVQHISDRIAVMYLGHMMELADADELMDNPIHPYTQSLLSAVPIPDPETARHSKRIVLEGDVPSPLRMPSGCPFRSRCKYATEQCAAARPELTDRGNGHMVACFNR
;
A
#
# COMPACT_ATOMS: atom_id res chain seq x y z
N MET A 1 25.28 -24.74 14.12
CA MET A 1 24.48 -23.90 13.18
C MET A 1 23.70 -22.90 14.02
N LEU A 2 24.04 -21.61 13.99
CA LEU A 2 23.35 -20.59 14.78
C LEU A 2 22.01 -20.30 14.07
N PHE A 3 20.90 -20.78 14.63
CA PHE A 3 19.57 -20.44 14.18
C PHE A 3 19.28 -18.98 14.55
N ARG A 4 19.28 -18.07 13.60
CA ARG A 4 18.88 -16.67 13.78
C ARG A 4 17.39 -16.56 13.53
N SER A 5 16.67 -15.83 14.40
CA SER A 5 15.25 -15.51 14.22
C SER A 5 15.03 -14.66 12.96
N GLY A 6 13.81 -14.64 12.41
CA GLY A 6 13.44 -13.79 11.28
C GLY A 6 13.83 -12.32 11.52
N GLY A 7 13.49 -11.77 12.69
CA GLY A 7 13.83 -10.41 13.06
C GLY A 7 15.34 -10.13 13.16
N GLN A 8 16.15 -11.11 13.61
CA GLN A 8 17.62 -10.94 13.61
C GLN A 8 18.18 -10.85 12.19
N ARG A 9 17.68 -11.67 11.26
CA ARG A 9 18.07 -11.62 9.85
C ARG A 9 17.68 -10.30 9.22
N GLN A 10 16.50 -9.80 9.53
CA GLN A 10 16.02 -8.51 9.04
C GLN A 10 16.90 -7.35 9.51
N ARG A 11 17.25 -7.30 10.80
CA ARG A 11 18.15 -6.27 11.35
C ARG A 11 19.54 -6.30 10.69
N ILE A 12 20.07 -7.48 10.34
CA ILE A 12 21.32 -7.60 9.60
C ILE A 12 21.16 -7.04 8.17
N GLY A 13 20.03 -7.30 7.51
CA GLY A 13 19.72 -6.75 6.18
C GLY A 13 19.68 -5.21 6.21
N ILE A 14 19.03 -4.63 7.22
CA ILE A 14 18.96 -3.18 7.42
C ILE A 14 20.36 -2.61 7.71
N ALA A 15 21.13 -3.22 8.63
CA ALA A 15 22.50 -2.80 8.92
C ALA A 15 23.39 -2.83 7.66
N ARG A 16 23.23 -3.82 6.80
CA ARG A 16 23.95 -3.90 5.52
C ARG A 16 23.56 -2.78 4.57
N ALA A 17 22.28 -2.42 4.48
CA ALA A 17 21.82 -1.30 3.65
C ALA A 17 22.36 0.03 4.15
N LEU A 18 22.46 0.20 5.48
CA LEU A 18 23.01 1.41 6.12
C LEU A 18 24.52 1.57 6.01
N ALA A 19 25.26 0.47 5.74
CA ALA A 19 26.73 0.48 5.73
C ALA A 19 27.34 1.40 4.66
N VAL A 20 26.58 1.77 3.63
CA VAL A 20 27.01 2.69 2.56
C VAL A 20 26.56 4.13 2.78
N ASP A 21 26.03 4.45 3.96
CA ASP A 21 25.51 5.76 4.36
C ASP A 21 24.52 6.38 3.33
N PRO A 22 23.41 5.66 3.01
CA PRO A 22 22.48 6.09 1.98
C PRO A 22 21.62 7.25 2.47
N LYS A 23 21.08 8.04 1.54
CA LYS A 23 20.00 9.02 1.80
C LYS A 23 18.60 8.44 1.57
N PHE A 24 18.51 7.38 0.78
CA PHE A 24 17.26 6.74 0.36
C PHE A 24 17.41 5.22 0.38
N ILE A 25 16.41 4.53 0.93
CA ILE A 25 16.38 3.05 1.01
C ILE A 25 15.07 2.54 0.43
N VAL A 26 15.16 1.52 -0.42
CA VAL A 26 13.99 0.74 -0.87
C VAL A 26 13.81 -0.45 0.08
N CYS A 27 12.66 -0.49 0.75
CA CYS A 27 12.29 -1.54 1.68
C CYS A 27 11.19 -2.40 1.02
N ASP A 28 11.60 -3.52 0.41
CA ASP A 28 10.68 -4.45 -0.26
C ASP A 28 10.22 -5.53 0.73
N GLU A 29 8.96 -5.45 1.13
CA GLU A 29 8.32 -6.31 2.14
C GLU A 29 9.16 -6.55 3.42
N PRO A 30 9.69 -5.49 4.07
CA PRO A 30 10.70 -5.65 5.11
C PRO A 30 10.17 -6.31 6.40
N VAL A 31 8.86 -6.49 6.54
CA VAL A 31 8.22 -7.05 7.75
C VAL A 31 7.31 -8.24 7.48
N SER A 32 7.13 -8.66 6.22
CA SER A 32 6.14 -9.67 5.81
C SER A 32 6.32 -11.06 6.44
N ALA A 33 7.56 -11.43 6.79
CA ALA A 33 7.90 -12.74 7.37
C ALA A 33 8.08 -12.71 8.89
N LEU A 34 7.64 -11.63 9.55
CA LEU A 34 7.83 -11.41 10.98
C LEU A 34 6.51 -11.56 11.74
N ASP A 35 6.58 -12.03 12.98
CA ASP A 35 5.44 -11.96 13.91
C ASP A 35 5.14 -10.49 14.28
N VAL A 36 3.90 -10.22 14.69
CA VAL A 36 3.38 -8.85 14.94
C VAL A 36 4.26 -8.06 15.92
N SER A 37 4.78 -8.71 16.98
CA SER A 37 5.61 -8.04 17.97
C SER A 37 6.97 -7.62 17.40
N ILE A 38 7.58 -8.47 16.61
CA ILE A 38 8.86 -8.17 15.95
C ILE A 38 8.67 -7.18 14.80
N GLN A 39 7.55 -7.27 14.09
CA GLN A 39 7.16 -6.30 13.06
C GLN A 39 7.12 -4.88 13.61
N ALA A 40 6.41 -4.66 14.74
CA ALA A 40 6.35 -3.35 15.40
C ALA A 40 7.74 -2.83 15.80
N GLN A 41 8.63 -3.70 16.34
CA GLN A 41 9.99 -3.31 16.68
C GLN A 41 10.82 -2.88 15.45
N VAL A 42 10.62 -3.54 14.30
CA VAL A 42 11.34 -3.18 13.07
C VAL A 42 10.80 -1.88 12.48
N VAL A 43 9.50 -1.64 12.54
CA VAL A 43 8.88 -0.39 12.10
C VAL A 43 9.39 0.78 12.94
N ASN A 44 9.33 0.68 14.27
CA ASN A 44 9.88 1.70 15.16
C ASN A 44 11.36 2.00 14.88
N MET A 45 12.16 0.96 14.61
CA MET A 45 13.57 1.14 14.23
C MET A 45 13.73 1.93 12.91
N PHE A 46 12.85 1.74 11.92
CA PHE A 46 12.88 2.55 10.69
C PHE A 46 12.53 4.02 10.98
N GLU A 47 11.55 4.28 11.83
CA GLU A 47 11.21 5.65 12.26
C GLU A 47 12.35 6.33 13.02
N ASP A 48 12.99 5.61 13.94
CA ASP A 48 14.15 6.13 14.69
C ASP A 48 15.30 6.49 13.74
N LEU A 49 15.62 5.60 12.80
CA LEU A 49 16.63 5.83 11.77
C LEU A 49 16.28 7.01 10.84
N GLN A 50 15.00 7.19 10.50
CA GLN A 50 14.53 8.34 9.74
C GLN A 50 14.78 9.64 10.50
N LYS A 51 14.41 9.69 11.79
CA LYS A 51 14.58 10.85 12.66
C LYS A 51 16.05 11.18 12.91
N GLU A 52 16.86 10.15 13.19
CA GLU A 52 18.29 10.33 13.56
C GLU A 52 19.19 10.66 12.36
N ARG A 53 18.89 10.08 11.17
CA ARG A 53 19.76 10.17 10.00
C ARG A 53 19.18 10.95 8.82
N GLY A 54 17.92 11.38 8.91
CA GLY A 54 17.23 12.06 7.81
C GLY A 54 17.03 11.17 6.58
N LEU A 55 16.83 9.86 6.78
CA LEU A 55 16.63 8.90 5.70
C LEU A 55 15.25 9.06 5.07
N SER A 56 15.18 8.82 3.77
CA SER A 56 13.92 8.65 3.05
C SER A 56 13.72 7.18 2.67
N TYR A 57 12.48 6.71 2.72
CA TYR A 57 12.14 5.33 2.38
C TYR A 57 11.14 5.23 1.23
N LEU A 58 11.33 4.22 0.36
CA LEU A 58 10.24 3.64 -0.41
C LEU A 58 9.86 2.32 0.27
N PHE A 59 8.75 2.33 1.01
CA PHE A 59 8.30 1.19 1.78
C PHE A 59 7.22 0.42 1.00
N ILE A 60 7.51 -0.81 0.58
CA ILE A 60 6.60 -1.67 -0.15
C ILE A 60 6.07 -2.73 0.81
N ALA A 61 4.76 -2.77 1.02
CA ALA A 61 4.12 -3.76 1.89
C ALA A 61 2.68 -4.02 1.46
N HIS A 62 2.12 -5.14 1.94
CA HIS A 62 0.72 -5.48 1.74
C HIS A 62 -0.15 -5.21 2.99
N ASP A 63 0.46 -4.89 4.12
CA ASP A 63 -0.25 -4.51 5.34
C ASP A 63 -0.48 -3.00 5.37
N LEU A 64 -1.74 -2.59 5.15
CA LEU A 64 -2.14 -1.19 5.08
C LEU A 64 -1.97 -0.45 6.40
N LEU A 65 -2.12 -1.11 7.55
CA LEU A 65 -1.93 -0.48 8.86
C LEU A 65 -0.47 -0.11 9.11
N VAL A 66 0.45 -1.00 8.69
CA VAL A 66 1.88 -0.72 8.76
C VAL A 66 2.26 0.42 7.81
N VAL A 67 1.74 0.38 6.58
CA VAL A 67 2.01 1.44 5.59
C VAL A 67 1.49 2.79 6.08
N GLN A 68 0.27 2.85 6.62
CA GLN A 68 -0.29 4.06 7.21
C GLN A 68 0.60 4.64 8.32
N HIS A 69 1.09 3.76 9.20
CA HIS A 69 1.86 4.19 10.35
C HIS A 69 3.22 4.83 10.00
N ILE A 70 3.90 4.29 8.98
CA ILE A 70 5.28 4.70 8.65
C ILE A 70 5.38 5.71 7.51
N SER A 71 4.32 5.90 6.72
CA SER A 71 4.39 6.65 5.47
C SER A 71 3.77 8.03 5.57
N ASP A 72 4.43 9.04 5.02
CA ASP A 72 3.85 10.37 4.81
C ASP A 72 2.85 10.35 3.64
N ARG A 73 3.15 9.57 2.59
CA ARG A 73 2.32 9.42 1.39
C ARG A 73 2.18 7.95 1.01
N ILE A 74 0.99 7.58 0.53
CA ILE A 74 0.68 6.21 0.13
C ILE A 74 0.32 6.17 -1.35
N ALA A 75 0.96 5.25 -2.07
CA ALA A 75 0.67 4.93 -3.45
C ALA A 75 0.01 3.54 -3.54
N VAL A 76 -1.20 3.49 -4.09
CA VAL A 76 -1.93 2.23 -4.31
C VAL A 76 -1.72 1.79 -5.75
N MET A 77 -1.24 0.56 -5.92
CA MET A 77 -0.96 -0.02 -7.24
C MET A 77 -1.84 -1.24 -7.50
N TYR A 78 -2.26 -1.43 -8.74
CA TYR A 78 -2.96 -2.62 -9.21
C TYR A 78 -2.39 -3.08 -10.55
N LEU A 79 -1.94 -4.34 -10.63
CA LEU A 79 -1.30 -4.92 -11.82
C LEU A 79 -0.20 -4.02 -12.43
N GLY A 80 0.69 -3.48 -11.57
CA GLY A 80 1.79 -2.63 -11.99
C GLY A 80 1.42 -1.20 -12.39
N HIS A 81 0.17 -0.78 -12.18
CA HIS A 81 -0.30 0.57 -12.48
C HIS A 81 -0.69 1.33 -11.21
N MET A 82 -0.32 2.62 -11.17
CA MET A 82 -0.75 3.51 -10.10
C MET A 82 -2.24 3.78 -10.23
N MET A 83 -3.01 3.50 -9.18
CA MET A 83 -4.44 3.75 -9.12
C MET A 83 -4.76 5.02 -8.33
N GLU A 84 -4.05 5.23 -7.23
CA GLU A 84 -4.25 6.36 -6.33
C GLU A 84 -2.96 6.70 -5.59
N LEU A 85 -2.73 7.99 -5.30
CA LEU A 85 -1.60 8.48 -4.54
C LEU A 85 -2.05 9.72 -3.76
N ALA A 86 -1.94 9.69 -2.44
CA ALA A 86 -2.26 10.82 -1.56
C ALA A 86 -1.40 10.80 -0.29
N ASP A 87 -1.54 11.84 0.52
CA ASP A 87 -1.05 11.82 1.90
C ASP A 87 -1.70 10.67 2.66
N ALA A 88 -0.99 10.08 3.61
CA ALA A 88 -1.42 8.84 4.27
C ALA A 88 -2.80 8.99 4.94
N ASP A 89 -2.99 10.03 5.73
CA ASP A 89 -4.26 10.28 6.41
C ASP A 89 -5.39 10.57 5.41
N GLU A 90 -5.14 11.39 4.39
CA GLU A 90 -6.13 11.68 3.34
C GLU A 90 -6.56 10.42 2.59
N LEU A 91 -5.63 9.53 2.24
CA LEU A 91 -5.97 8.30 1.54
C LEU A 91 -6.79 7.34 2.41
N MET A 92 -6.52 7.30 3.71
CA MET A 92 -7.26 6.44 4.64
C MET A 92 -8.66 6.97 4.92
N ASP A 93 -8.82 8.29 5.07
CA ASP A 93 -10.09 8.92 5.42
C ASP A 93 -11.00 9.13 4.19
N ASN A 94 -10.41 9.48 3.04
CA ASN A 94 -11.12 9.87 1.82
C ASN A 94 -10.65 9.09 0.57
N PRO A 95 -10.65 7.75 0.56
CA PRO A 95 -10.25 6.97 -0.60
C PRO A 95 -11.20 7.21 -1.78
N ILE A 96 -10.67 7.59 -2.93
CA ILE A 96 -11.46 7.92 -4.12
C ILE A 96 -11.56 6.73 -5.07
N HIS A 97 -10.43 6.05 -5.36
CA HIS A 97 -10.43 4.94 -6.31
C HIS A 97 -11.17 3.71 -5.75
N PRO A 98 -12.06 3.07 -6.53
CA PRO A 98 -12.83 1.91 -6.05
C PRO A 98 -11.99 0.73 -5.57
N TYR A 99 -10.79 0.54 -6.08
CA TYR A 99 -9.86 -0.47 -5.60
C TYR A 99 -9.32 -0.14 -4.20
N THR A 100 -8.92 1.12 -3.96
CA THR A 100 -8.48 1.59 -2.64
C THR A 100 -9.59 1.43 -1.61
N GLN A 101 -10.83 1.82 -1.96
CA GLN A 101 -12.00 1.62 -1.11
C GLN A 101 -12.20 0.15 -0.73
N SER A 102 -12.01 -0.77 -1.69
CA SER A 102 -12.14 -2.20 -1.42
C SER A 102 -11.03 -2.74 -0.52
N LEU A 103 -9.79 -2.27 -0.71
CA LEU A 103 -8.66 -2.64 0.16
C LEU A 103 -8.88 -2.18 1.59
N LEU A 104 -9.23 -0.91 1.78
CA LEU A 104 -9.48 -0.35 3.12
C LEU A 104 -10.68 -0.98 3.80
N SER A 105 -11.74 -1.33 3.05
CA SER A 105 -12.90 -2.03 3.61
C SER A 105 -12.59 -3.44 4.12
N ALA A 106 -11.45 -4.01 3.74
CA ALA A 106 -11.00 -5.33 4.17
C ALA A 106 -10.08 -5.29 5.41
N VAL A 107 -9.64 -4.10 5.83
CA VAL A 107 -8.82 -3.91 7.03
C VAL A 107 -9.65 -4.27 8.27
N PRO A 108 -9.15 -5.14 9.16
CA PRO A 108 -9.87 -5.50 10.38
C PRO A 108 -10.03 -4.29 11.31
N ILE A 109 -11.26 -4.04 11.74
CA ILE A 109 -11.57 -2.98 12.71
C ILE A 109 -11.51 -3.61 14.11
N PRO A 110 -10.67 -3.09 15.02
CA PRO A 110 -10.50 -3.68 16.36
C PRO A 110 -11.75 -3.58 17.23
N ASP A 111 -12.61 -2.58 16.99
CA ASP A 111 -13.86 -2.38 17.72
C ASP A 111 -14.97 -3.31 17.19
N PRO A 112 -15.51 -4.24 18.04
CA PRO A 112 -16.53 -5.20 17.60
C PRO A 112 -17.86 -4.55 17.19
N GLU A 113 -18.24 -3.40 17.76
CA GLU A 113 -19.48 -2.73 17.40
C GLU A 113 -19.36 -2.06 16.01
N THR A 114 -18.30 -1.33 15.80
CA THR A 114 -17.99 -0.72 14.49
C THR A 114 -17.79 -1.77 13.41
N ALA A 115 -17.12 -2.88 13.74
CA ALA A 115 -16.91 -4.00 12.81
C ALA A 115 -18.22 -4.65 12.33
N ARG A 116 -19.26 -4.75 13.20
CA ARG A 116 -20.59 -5.29 12.84
C ARG A 116 -21.33 -4.41 11.85
N HIS A 117 -21.10 -3.11 11.86
CA HIS A 117 -21.73 -2.14 10.97
C HIS A 117 -20.91 -1.86 9.70
N SER A 118 -19.63 -2.24 9.70
CA SER A 118 -18.74 -2.10 8.55
C SER A 118 -19.15 -3.06 7.42
N LYS A 119 -19.38 -2.51 6.22
CA LYS A 119 -19.69 -3.30 5.04
C LYS A 119 -18.42 -3.53 4.22
N ARG A 120 -17.86 -4.73 4.30
CA ARG A 120 -16.77 -5.14 3.42
C ARG A 120 -17.21 -5.09 1.96
N ILE A 121 -16.42 -4.41 1.12
CA ILE A 121 -16.63 -4.39 -0.33
C ILE A 121 -16.01 -5.66 -0.91
N VAL A 122 -16.85 -6.61 -1.30
CA VAL A 122 -16.40 -7.84 -1.95
C VAL A 122 -16.22 -7.55 -3.43
N LEU A 123 -15.01 -7.77 -3.93
CA LEU A 123 -14.73 -7.65 -5.36
C LEU A 123 -15.12 -8.95 -6.07
N GLU A 124 -15.93 -8.82 -7.12
CA GLU A 124 -16.32 -9.95 -7.96
C GLU A 124 -15.24 -10.28 -9.01
N GLY A 125 -15.19 -11.53 -9.44
CA GLY A 125 -14.28 -12.03 -10.46
C GLY A 125 -12.82 -12.21 -10.01
N ASP A 126 -12.07 -12.91 -10.85
CA ASP A 126 -10.66 -13.23 -10.59
C ASP A 126 -9.74 -12.04 -10.89
N VAL A 127 -8.57 -12.03 -10.26
CA VAL A 127 -7.50 -11.08 -10.59
C VAL A 127 -6.96 -11.44 -11.97
N PRO A 128 -7.01 -10.53 -12.96
CA PRO A 128 -6.46 -10.80 -14.28
C PRO A 128 -4.96 -11.13 -14.22
N SER A 129 -4.53 -12.01 -15.11
CA SER A 129 -3.10 -12.33 -15.22
C SER A 129 -2.31 -11.08 -15.67
N PRO A 130 -1.16 -10.78 -15.07
CA PRO A 130 -0.28 -9.72 -15.54
C PRO A 130 0.18 -9.89 -16.99
N LEU A 131 0.20 -11.15 -17.48
CA LEU A 131 0.55 -11.48 -18.88
C LEU A 131 -0.61 -11.25 -19.86
N ARG A 132 -1.85 -11.10 -19.36
CA ARG A 132 -3.07 -10.86 -20.16
C ARG A 132 -3.90 -9.78 -19.50
N MET A 133 -3.31 -8.59 -19.43
CA MET A 133 -4.01 -7.44 -18.82
C MET A 133 -5.24 -7.03 -19.62
N PRO A 134 -6.33 -6.60 -18.98
CA PRO A 134 -7.48 -6.02 -19.66
C PRO A 134 -7.06 -4.78 -20.46
N SER A 135 -7.72 -4.53 -21.60
CA SER A 135 -7.59 -3.25 -22.30
C SER A 135 -8.10 -2.10 -21.42
N GLY A 136 -7.62 -0.89 -21.63
CA GLY A 136 -8.07 0.28 -20.87
C GLY A 136 -7.70 0.22 -19.38
N CYS A 137 -8.65 0.53 -18.50
CA CYS A 137 -8.44 0.49 -17.05
C CYS A 137 -8.15 -0.94 -16.57
N PRO A 138 -7.02 -1.21 -15.90
CA PRO A 138 -6.66 -2.55 -15.45
C PRO A 138 -7.64 -3.12 -14.40
N PHE A 139 -8.31 -2.26 -13.64
CA PHE A 139 -9.27 -2.66 -12.62
C PHE A 139 -10.72 -2.85 -13.15
N ARG A 140 -11.02 -2.53 -14.42
CA ARG A 140 -12.38 -2.48 -14.97
C ARG A 140 -13.18 -3.78 -14.80
N SER A 141 -12.53 -4.95 -14.90
CA SER A 141 -13.19 -6.25 -14.80
C SER A 141 -13.75 -6.55 -13.40
N ARG A 142 -13.29 -5.83 -12.39
CA ARG A 142 -13.68 -5.99 -10.99
C ARG A 142 -14.33 -4.73 -10.39
N CYS A 143 -14.47 -3.68 -11.23
CA CYS A 143 -14.99 -2.39 -10.81
C CYS A 143 -16.50 -2.31 -11.03
N LYS A 144 -17.29 -2.15 -9.98
CA LYS A 144 -18.76 -1.97 -10.07
C LYS A 144 -19.17 -0.65 -10.75
N TYR A 145 -18.24 0.27 -10.96
CA TYR A 145 -18.45 1.56 -11.63
C TYR A 145 -17.86 1.58 -13.05
N ALA A 146 -17.47 0.44 -13.59
CA ALA A 146 -16.87 0.39 -14.92
C ALA A 146 -17.84 0.87 -16.01
N THR A 147 -17.33 1.67 -16.94
CA THR A 147 -18.05 2.19 -18.12
C THR A 147 -17.34 1.77 -19.40
N GLU A 148 -17.93 2.06 -20.54
CA GLU A 148 -17.31 1.84 -21.86
C GLU A 148 -16.00 2.58 -22.01
N GLN A 149 -15.88 3.79 -21.43
CA GLN A 149 -14.64 4.55 -21.42
C GLN A 149 -13.51 3.80 -20.70
N CYS A 150 -13.83 3.09 -19.61
CA CYS A 150 -12.86 2.27 -18.87
C CYS A 150 -12.36 1.08 -19.72
N ALA A 151 -13.12 0.63 -20.72
CA ALA A 151 -12.70 -0.40 -21.65
C ALA A 151 -11.86 0.15 -22.80
N ALA A 152 -12.19 1.36 -23.27
CA ALA A 152 -11.59 2.01 -24.42
C ALA A 152 -10.21 2.60 -24.11
N ALA A 153 -10.02 3.21 -22.93
CA ALA A 153 -8.79 3.91 -22.58
C ALA A 153 -8.35 3.63 -21.13
N ARG A 154 -7.06 3.84 -20.86
CA ARG A 154 -6.52 3.83 -19.50
C ARG A 154 -6.68 5.22 -18.90
N PRO A 155 -7.24 5.36 -17.68
CA PRO A 155 -7.27 6.63 -17.01
C PRO A 155 -5.85 7.08 -16.63
N GLU A 156 -5.56 8.35 -16.83
CA GLU A 156 -4.35 8.98 -16.34
C GLU A 156 -4.49 9.35 -14.86
N LEU A 157 -3.36 9.44 -14.18
CA LEU A 157 -3.31 9.88 -12.79
C LEU A 157 -3.49 11.41 -12.77
N THR A 158 -4.63 11.88 -12.27
CA THR A 158 -5.02 13.30 -12.25
C THR A 158 -5.23 13.78 -10.83
N ASP A 159 -4.84 15.02 -10.53
CA ASP A 159 -5.05 15.65 -9.23
C ASP A 159 -6.55 15.96 -9.02
N ARG A 160 -7.09 15.50 -7.92
CA ARG A 160 -8.47 15.75 -7.47
C ARG A 160 -8.57 16.84 -6.40
N GLY A 161 -7.46 17.46 -6.10
CA GLY A 161 -7.26 18.50 -5.12
C GLY A 161 -6.26 18.10 -4.04
N ASN A 162 -5.52 19.09 -3.54
CA ASN A 162 -4.53 18.91 -2.47
C ASN A 162 -3.45 17.84 -2.72
N GLY A 163 -3.11 17.57 -3.99
CA GLY A 163 -2.14 16.53 -4.33
C GLY A 163 -2.68 15.10 -4.23
N HIS A 164 -4.01 14.92 -4.09
CA HIS A 164 -4.66 13.61 -4.14
C HIS A 164 -4.85 13.18 -5.58
N MET A 165 -3.95 12.32 -6.05
CA MET A 165 -3.89 11.87 -7.43
C MET A 165 -4.67 10.58 -7.63
N VAL A 166 -5.56 10.51 -8.63
CA VAL A 166 -6.42 9.35 -8.89
C VAL A 166 -6.47 9.01 -10.38
N ALA A 167 -6.30 7.74 -10.71
CA ALA A 167 -6.44 7.21 -12.07
C ALA A 167 -7.84 6.60 -12.27
N CYS A 168 -8.88 7.45 -12.38
CA CYS A 168 -10.26 7.01 -12.55
C CYS A 168 -11.06 8.00 -13.40
N PHE A 169 -11.87 7.48 -14.35
CA PHE A 169 -12.78 8.32 -15.15
C PHE A 169 -14.07 8.69 -14.41
N ASN A 170 -14.48 7.87 -13.44
CA ASN A 170 -15.81 7.93 -12.82
C ASN A 170 -15.78 8.46 -11.37
N ARG A 171 -14.62 8.92 -10.89
CA ARG A 171 -14.43 9.41 -9.51
C ARG A 171 -13.52 10.63 -9.50
#